data_7641332274a5754fd4a6b3350b4306f2
#
_entry.id   7641332274a5754fd4a6b3350b4306f2
#
_cell.length_a   1.000
_cell.length_b   1.000
_cell.length_c   1.000
_cell.angle_alpha   90.00
_cell.angle_beta   90.00
_cell.angle_gamma   90.00
#
_symmetry.space_group_name_H-M   'P 1'
#
loop_
_entity.id
_entity.type
_entity.pdbx_description
1 polymer ?
#
loop_
_entity_poly.entity_id
_entity_poly.type
_entity_poly.pdbx_seq_one_letter_code
_entity_poly.pdbx_strand_id
1 'polypeptide(L)'
;MLNNWIDVHAHFTPPLSKAESDARWEAMQKADWAWPKPNDWSLEVALAYMNSVGIGMQMLSNIPKTLAALRASNEYGASIVARHPSRFGLLAALPTDNPDAALAEIERGYGELHADGFAVPFCYNGVYLSDSCLEPVWEELNRRKATVFAHPDAYAPGSFGRPSPLLDVAFETTRTAVDMVYAGVFRRHPDFKLILAHCGAALPALSGRLILLGTQPWVPNPNRLTSEEMKDQLRKFYLDTAMTGSAHTLAPGLAMTSCDHIVYGSDCGVPCTLDATAMANIEALLNFSGLTREHIEQIGHNALRLFPDVAQRINGAVA
;
A
#
# COMPACT_ATOMS: atom_id res chain seq x y z
N MET A 1 -10.91 6.88 -20.35
CA MET A 1 -11.27 5.88 -19.34
C MET A 1 -10.20 4.81 -19.31
N LEU A 2 -9.87 4.32 -18.12
CA LEU A 2 -9.00 3.19 -17.90
C LEU A 2 -9.67 1.91 -18.42
N ASN A 3 -8.88 0.88 -18.73
CA ASN A 3 -9.38 -0.35 -19.32
C ASN A 3 -9.41 -1.49 -18.28
N ASN A 4 -10.38 -1.43 -17.37
CA ASN A 4 -10.54 -2.41 -16.29
C ASN A 4 -9.26 -2.62 -15.44
N TRP A 5 -8.58 -1.54 -15.10
CA TRP A 5 -7.38 -1.60 -14.30
C TRP A 5 -7.65 -2.11 -12.89
N ILE A 6 -6.63 -2.69 -12.26
CA ILE A 6 -6.67 -3.16 -10.87
C ILE A 6 -5.99 -2.12 -9.99
N ASP A 7 -6.76 -1.53 -9.12
CA ASP A 7 -6.33 -0.53 -8.14
C ASP A 7 -5.91 -1.23 -6.85
N VAL A 8 -4.61 -1.28 -6.56
CA VAL A 8 -4.07 -1.96 -5.38
C VAL A 8 -4.08 -1.09 -4.12
N HIS A 9 -4.42 0.19 -4.26
CA HIS A 9 -4.36 1.15 -3.19
C HIS A 9 -5.71 1.88 -3.06
N ALA A 10 -6.66 1.20 -2.49
CA ALA A 10 -7.97 1.74 -2.18
C ALA A 10 -8.31 1.47 -0.71
N HIS A 11 -8.91 2.45 -0.07
CA HIS A 11 -9.29 2.38 1.33
C HIS A 11 -10.79 2.27 1.49
N PHE A 12 -11.19 1.65 2.59
CA PHE A 12 -12.57 1.65 3.04
C PHE A 12 -12.63 1.98 4.52
N THR A 13 -13.80 2.38 4.96
CA THR A 13 -14.09 2.56 6.38
C THR A 13 -15.41 1.86 6.69
N PRO A 14 -15.49 0.99 7.71
CA PRO A 14 -16.77 0.49 8.19
C PRO A 14 -17.70 1.63 8.53
N PRO A 15 -19.03 1.43 8.45
CA PRO A 15 -20.00 2.47 8.81
C PRO A 15 -19.74 3.03 10.21
N LEU A 16 -19.64 4.35 10.32
CA LEU A 16 -19.43 5.06 11.56
C LEU A 16 -20.74 5.67 12.06
N SER A 17 -20.95 5.64 13.36
CA SER A 17 -21.94 6.52 13.98
C SER A 17 -21.53 7.99 13.84
N LYS A 18 -22.49 8.91 13.99
CA LYS A 18 -22.18 10.34 13.96
C LYS A 18 -21.11 10.73 15.00
N ALA A 19 -21.16 10.14 16.21
CA ALA A 19 -20.19 10.42 17.26
C ALA A 19 -18.77 9.94 16.87
N GLU A 20 -18.63 8.77 16.26
CA GLU A 20 -17.34 8.24 15.78
C GLU A 20 -16.79 9.09 14.62
N SER A 21 -17.64 9.48 13.68
CA SER A 21 -17.24 10.37 12.57
C SER A 21 -16.78 11.74 13.09
N ASP A 22 -17.48 12.32 14.06
CA ASP A 22 -17.10 13.59 14.66
C ASP A 22 -15.78 13.46 15.45
N ALA A 23 -15.60 12.40 16.23
CA ALA A 23 -14.36 12.13 16.98
C ALA A 23 -13.17 11.91 16.03
N ARG A 24 -13.38 11.21 14.91
CA ARG A 24 -12.35 11.06 13.85
C ARG A 24 -11.93 12.40 13.27
N TRP A 25 -12.90 13.27 12.99
CA TRP A 25 -12.61 14.61 12.47
C TRP A 25 -11.86 15.47 13.48
N GLU A 26 -12.23 15.45 14.75
CA GLU A 26 -11.48 16.14 15.81
C GLU A 26 -10.02 15.65 15.92
N ALA A 27 -9.79 14.34 15.79
CA ALA A 27 -8.44 13.77 15.77
C ALA A 27 -7.64 14.28 14.57
N MET A 28 -8.25 14.35 13.40
CA MET A 28 -7.62 14.89 12.18
C MET A 28 -7.25 16.36 12.34
N GLN A 29 -8.13 17.18 12.92
CA GLN A 29 -7.83 18.60 13.18
C GLN A 29 -6.65 18.77 14.15
N LYS A 30 -6.53 17.89 15.17
CA LYS A 30 -5.36 17.86 16.07
C LYS A 30 -4.07 17.45 15.36
N ALA A 31 -4.15 16.77 14.23
CA ALA A 31 -3.04 16.38 13.36
C ALA A 31 -2.85 17.36 12.18
N ASP A 32 -3.19 18.63 12.38
CA ASP A 32 -3.02 19.75 11.44
C ASP A 32 -3.82 19.63 10.12
N TRP A 33 -4.87 18.80 10.08
CA TRP A 33 -5.75 18.78 8.92
C TRP A 33 -6.64 20.02 8.87
N ALA A 34 -6.62 20.70 7.74
CA ALA A 34 -7.49 21.83 7.51
C ALA A 34 -8.88 21.40 7.00
N TRP A 35 -9.82 22.32 7.08
CA TRP A 35 -11.14 22.18 6.47
C TRP A 35 -11.06 21.87 4.94
N PRO A 36 -12.06 21.21 4.35
CA PRO A 36 -13.34 20.79 4.91
C PRO A 36 -13.32 19.40 5.57
N LYS A 37 -14.33 19.15 6.47
CA LYS A 37 -14.60 17.79 6.96
C LYS A 37 -14.93 16.89 5.77
N PRO A 38 -14.23 15.76 5.63
CA PRO A 38 -14.50 14.83 4.53
C PRO A 38 -15.82 14.09 4.75
N ASN A 39 -16.40 13.61 3.67
CA ASN A 39 -17.47 12.64 3.72
C ASN A 39 -16.94 11.28 4.22
N ASP A 40 -17.80 10.53 4.90
CA ASP A 40 -17.49 9.14 5.23
C ASP A 40 -17.50 8.28 3.95
N TRP A 41 -16.70 7.24 3.94
CA TRP A 41 -16.65 6.29 2.83
C TRP A 41 -18.00 5.55 2.68
N SER A 42 -18.43 5.28 1.47
CA SER A 42 -19.54 4.37 1.17
C SER A 42 -19.24 3.50 -0.06
N LEU A 43 -19.84 2.32 -0.07
CA LEU A 43 -19.72 1.36 -1.17
C LEU A 43 -20.23 1.95 -2.49
N GLU A 44 -21.34 2.70 -2.45
CA GLU A 44 -21.96 3.31 -3.61
C GLU A 44 -21.05 4.37 -4.24
N VAL A 45 -20.39 5.19 -3.41
CA VAL A 45 -19.44 6.20 -3.88
C VAL A 45 -18.22 5.53 -4.50
N ALA A 46 -17.68 4.47 -3.89
CA ALA A 46 -16.56 3.71 -4.44
C ALA A 46 -16.90 3.10 -5.81
N LEU A 47 -18.06 2.45 -5.93
CA LEU A 47 -18.51 1.87 -7.21
C LEU A 47 -18.75 2.94 -8.27
N ALA A 48 -19.35 4.07 -7.91
CA ALA A 48 -19.58 5.19 -8.83
C ALA A 48 -18.25 5.74 -9.37
N TYR A 49 -17.25 5.95 -8.49
CA TYR A 49 -15.91 6.36 -8.88
C TYR A 49 -15.26 5.35 -9.84
N MET A 50 -15.21 4.08 -9.45
CA MET A 50 -14.63 3.01 -10.29
C MET A 50 -15.25 3.01 -11.70
N ASN A 51 -16.57 3.12 -11.78
CA ASN A 51 -17.29 3.14 -13.06
C ASN A 51 -16.97 4.41 -13.87
N SER A 52 -16.83 5.56 -13.22
CA SER A 52 -16.55 6.84 -13.90
C SER A 52 -15.17 6.87 -14.54
N VAL A 53 -14.18 6.20 -13.97
CA VAL A 53 -12.79 6.21 -14.48
C VAL A 53 -12.40 4.94 -15.22
N GLY A 54 -13.15 3.84 -15.08
CA GLY A 54 -12.86 2.55 -15.73
C GLY A 54 -11.96 1.62 -14.92
N ILE A 55 -12.02 1.70 -13.59
CA ILE A 55 -11.38 0.72 -12.68
C ILE A 55 -12.24 -0.55 -12.63
N GLY A 56 -11.64 -1.69 -12.95
CA GLY A 56 -12.27 -3.00 -12.89
C GLY A 56 -12.45 -3.50 -11.46
N MET A 57 -11.38 -3.43 -10.66
CA MET A 57 -11.37 -3.89 -9.27
C MET A 57 -10.53 -2.98 -8.38
N GLN A 58 -10.97 -2.80 -7.13
CA GLN A 58 -10.20 -2.18 -6.06
C GLN A 58 -9.83 -3.21 -4.99
N MET A 59 -8.55 -3.22 -4.60
CA MET A 59 -8.05 -4.00 -3.46
C MET A 59 -8.20 -3.15 -2.20
N LEU A 60 -9.16 -3.50 -1.37
CA LEU A 60 -9.55 -2.71 -0.20
C LEU A 60 -8.65 -2.96 1.00
N SER A 61 -8.20 -1.90 1.65
CA SER A 61 -7.45 -1.96 2.91
C SER A 61 -7.97 -0.94 3.93
N ASN A 62 -7.92 -1.30 5.21
CA ASN A 62 -8.13 -0.39 6.34
C ASN A 62 -7.40 -0.94 7.56
N ILE A 63 -6.60 -0.13 8.25
CA ILE A 63 -5.69 -0.58 9.31
C ILE A 63 -5.98 0.14 10.64
N PRO A 64 -7.04 -0.22 11.37
CA PRO A 64 -7.34 0.34 12.68
C PRO A 64 -6.27 -0.02 13.72
N LYS A 65 -6.11 0.84 14.74
CA LYS A 65 -5.03 0.75 15.74
C LYS A 65 -5.27 -0.24 16.88
N THR A 66 -6.44 -0.87 16.98
CA THR A 66 -6.72 -1.88 18.00
C THR A 66 -7.08 -3.20 17.35
N LEU A 67 -6.68 -4.32 17.96
CA LEU A 67 -6.95 -5.66 17.44
C LEU A 67 -8.45 -5.91 17.20
N ALA A 68 -9.32 -5.45 18.12
CA ALA A 68 -10.76 -5.64 17.96
C ALA A 68 -11.33 -4.87 16.77
N ALA A 69 -10.95 -3.61 16.61
CA ALA A 69 -11.36 -2.79 15.46
C ALA A 69 -10.77 -3.29 14.14
N LEU A 70 -9.53 -3.78 14.16
CA LEU A 70 -8.86 -4.35 13.00
C LEU A 70 -9.60 -5.62 12.52
N ARG A 71 -9.92 -6.53 13.42
CA ARG A 71 -10.69 -7.75 13.08
C ARG A 71 -12.08 -7.44 12.55
N ALA A 72 -12.82 -6.54 13.20
CA ALA A 72 -14.12 -6.09 12.72
C ALA A 72 -14.04 -5.42 11.34
N SER A 73 -12.97 -4.65 11.09
CA SER A 73 -12.72 -4.05 9.79
C SER A 73 -12.43 -5.10 8.72
N ASN A 74 -11.59 -6.09 9.01
CA ASN A 74 -11.31 -7.19 8.08
C ASN A 74 -12.58 -7.99 7.73
N GLU A 75 -13.44 -8.28 8.72
CA GLU A 75 -14.74 -8.94 8.50
C GLU A 75 -15.67 -8.11 7.62
N TYR A 76 -15.75 -6.80 7.87
CA TYR A 76 -16.55 -5.91 7.03
C TYR A 76 -16.01 -5.86 5.59
N GLY A 77 -14.69 -5.75 5.40
CA GLY A 77 -14.05 -5.83 4.09
C GLY A 77 -14.36 -7.14 3.37
N ALA A 78 -14.24 -8.28 4.04
CA ALA A 78 -14.60 -9.60 3.49
C ALA A 78 -16.09 -9.65 3.07
N SER A 79 -16.98 -9.03 3.85
CA SER A 79 -18.41 -8.95 3.50
C SER A 79 -18.69 -8.12 2.23
N ILE A 80 -17.87 -7.10 1.95
CA ILE A 80 -17.95 -6.33 0.70
C ILE A 80 -17.52 -7.21 -0.47
N VAL A 81 -16.38 -7.89 -0.35
CA VAL A 81 -15.85 -8.78 -1.40
C VAL A 81 -16.86 -9.90 -1.70
N ALA A 82 -17.45 -10.52 -0.68
CA ALA A 82 -18.46 -11.57 -0.87
C ALA A 82 -19.69 -11.09 -1.66
N ARG A 83 -20.09 -9.83 -1.49
CA ARG A 83 -21.23 -9.23 -2.24
C ARG A 83 -20.85 -8.77 -3.63
N HIS A 84 -19.60 -8.41 -3.87
CA HIS A 84 -19.10 -7.83 -5.12
C HIS A 84 -17.74 -8.43 -5.52
N PRO A 85 -17.64 -9.76 -5.70
CA PRO A 85 -16.37 -10.47 -5.87
C PRO A 85 -15.60 -10.11 -7.13
N SER A 86 -16.27 -9.61 -8.16
CA SER A 86 -15.64 -9.13 -9.41
C SER A 86 -15.23 -7.65 -9.37
N ARG A 87 -15.55 -6.93 -8.28
CA ARG A 87 -15.27 -5.50 -8.15
C ARG A 87 -14.32 -5.16 -7.01
N PHE A 88 -14.23 -6.02 -6.00
CA PHE A 88 -13.38 -5.79 -4.84
C PHE A 88 -12.54 -7.01 -4.48
N GLY A 89 -11.33 -6.75 -4.00
CA GLY A 89 -10.47 -7.69 -3.30
C GLY A 89 -10.19 -7.18 -1.90
N LEU A 90 -9.70 -8.05 -1.01
CA LEU A 90 -9.37 -7.71 0.37
C LEU A 90 -7.87 -7.86 0.62
N LEU A 91 -7.25 -6.80 1.11
CA LEU A 91 -5.95 -6.81 1.78
C LEU A 91 -6.21 -6.75 3.29
N ALA A 92 -6.26 -7.91 3.95
CA ALA A 92 -6.58 -7.97 5.37
C ALA A 92 -5.48 -7.32 6.22
N ALA A 93 -5.85 -6.44 7.14
CA ALA A 93 -4.88 -5.77 8.01
C ALA A 93 -4.26 -6.74 9.01
N LEU A 94 -2.96 -6.56 9.31
CA LEU A 94 -2.24 -7.34 10.33
C LEU A 94 -1.84 -6.47 11.52
N PRO A 95 -2.04 -6.95 12.77
CA PRO A 95 -1.64 -6.24 13.99
C PRO A 95 -0.16 -6.48 14.29
N THR A 96 0.72 -5.76 13.59
CA THR A 96 2.19 -5.98 13.61
C THR A 96 2.89 -5.57 14.91
N ASP A 97 2.17 -5.02 15.88
CA ASP A 97 2.67 -4.83 17.25
C ASP A 97 2.61 -6.11 18.12
N ASN A 98 1.92 -7.15 17.63
CA ASN A 98 1.78 -8.43 18.30
C ASN A 98 1.95 -9.59 17.28
N PRO A 99 3.15 -10.19 17.18
CA PRO A 99 3.44 -11.23 16.21
C PRO A 99 2.49 -12.44 16.28
N ASP A 100 2.10 -12.89 17.46
CA ASP A 100 1.19 -14.03 17.61
C ASP A 100 -0.21 -13.70 17.09
N ALA A 101 -0.69 -12.50 17.36
CA ALA A 101 -1.95 -12.02 16.81
C ALA A 101 -1.89 -11.83 15.29
N ALA A 102 -0.75 -11.39 14.76
CA ALA A 102 -0.52 -11.26 13.33
C ALA A 102 -0.53 -12.64 12.62
N LEU A 103 0.15 -13.64 13.20
CA LEU A 103 0.12 -15.02 12.69
C LEU A 103 -1.30 -15.61 12.69
N ALA A 104 -2.04 -15.40 13.79
CA ALA A 104 -3.45 -15.84 13.87
C ALA A 104 -4.33 -15.14 12.81
N GLU A 105 -4.06 -13.84 12.55
CA GLU A 105 -4.83 -13.09 11.56
C GLU A 105 -4.42 -13.47 10.12
N ILE A 106 -3.19 -13.88 9.85
CA ILE A 106 -2.78 -14.46 8.56
C ILE A 106 -3.55 -15.75 8.29
N GLU A 107 -3.63 -16.65 9.27
CA GLU A 107 -4.38 -17.90 9.15
C GLU A 107 -5.87 -17.65 8.90
N ARG A 108 -6.47 -16.73 9.69
CA ARG A 108 -7.87 -16.33 9.53
C ARG A 108 -8.12 -15.65 8.18
N GLY A 109 -7.18 -14.81 7.74
CA GLY A 109 -7.25 -14.11 6.46
C GLY A 109 -7.45 -15.05 5.28
N TYR A 110 -6.66 -16.10 5.19
CA TYR A 110 -6.79 -17.08 4.12
C TYR A 110 -7.94 -18.09 4.35
N GLY A 111 -8.11 -18.55 5.60
CA GLY A 111 -9.04 -19.65 5.90
C GLY A 111 -10.50 -19.22 5.96
N GLU A 112 -10.78 -18.04 6.56
CA GLU A 112 -12.15 -17.60 6.84
C GLU A 112 -12.57 -16.39 6.00
N LEU A 113 -11.66 -15.42 5.82
CA LEU A 113 -11.97 -14.16 5.14
C LEU A 113 -11.75 -14.21 3.64
N HIS A 114 -11.07 -15.25 3.14
CA HIS A 114 -10.65 -15.38 1.74
C HIS A 114 -9.96 -14.12 1.22
N ALA A 115 -9.04 -13.57 2.04
CA ALA A 115 -8.28 -12.38 1.70
C ALA A 115 -7.30 -12.67 0.54
N ASP A 116 -7.17 -11.72 -0.36
CA ASP A 116 -6.26 -11.80 -1.51
C ASP A 116 -4.80 -11.53 -1.14
N GLY A 117 -4.61 -10.79 -0.04
CA GLY A 117 -3.31 -10.41 0.50
C GLY A 117 -3.47 -9.72 1.85
N PHE A 118 -2.41 -9.05 2.28
CA PHE A 118 -2.40 -8.39 3.57
C PHE A 118 -1.99 -6.93 3.46
N ALA A 119 -2.46 -6.10 4.41
CA ALA A 119 -2.06 -4.72 4.57
C ALA A 119 -1.38 -4.51 5.93
N VAL A 120 -0.26 -3.80 5.94
CA VAL A 120 0.51 -3.49 7.15
C VAL A 120 0.86 -2.00 7.17
N PRO A 121 0.86 -1.34 8.34
CA PRO A 121 1.43 0.00 8.45
C PRO A 121 2.96 -0.10 8.58
N PHE A 122 3.70 0.92 8.18
CA PHE A 122 5.15 0.95 8.38
C PHE A 122 5.54 0.97 9.86
N CYS A 123 4.70 1.60 10.69
CA CYS A 123 4.81 1.58 12.15
C CYS A 123 3.42 1.33 12.75
N TYR A 124 3.28 0.25 13.51
CA TYR A 124 2.04 -0.07 14.19
C TYR A 124 2.26 -0.04 15.70
N ASN A 125 1.62 0.94 16.39
CA ASN A 125 1.73 1.11 17.83
C ASN A 125 3.20 1.14 18.34
N GLY A 126 4.11 1.75 17.56
CA GLY A 126 5.52 1.88 17.92
C GLY A 126 6.44 0.75 17.43
N VAL A 127 5.90 -0.31 16.82
CA VAL A 127 6.67 -1.39 16.20
C VAL A 127 6.82 -1.13 14.70
N TYR A 128 8.06 -1.02 14.22
CA TYR A 128 8.38 -0.85 12.81
C TYR A 128 8.50 -2.19 12.09
N LEU A 129 8.26 -2.22 10.78
CA LEU A 129 8.32 -3.45 9.98
C LEU A 129 9.70 -4.10 9.93
N SER A 130 10.75 -3.39 10.29
CA SER A 130 12.12 -3.89 10.42
C SER A 130 12.42 -4.55 11.77
N ASP A 131 11.51 -4.44 12.74
CA ASP A 131 11.74 -5.00 14.09
C ASP A 131 11.87 -6.52 14.04
N SER A 132 12.85 -7.04 14.76
CA SER A 132 13.16 -8.47 14.81
C SER A 132 12.06 -9.33 15.42
N CYS A 133 11.14 -8.76 16.20
CA CYS A 133 9.97 -9.48 16.72
C CYS A 133 9.04 -9.97 15.61
N LEU A 134 9.09 -9.34 14.42
CA LEU A 134 8.28 -9.70 13.26
C LEU A 134 8.87 -10.84 12.41
N GLU A 135 10.02 -11.38 12.78
CA GLU A 135 10.65 -12.49 12.03
C GLU A 135 9.69 -13.65 11.75
N PRO A 136 8.91 -14.17 12.74
CA PRO A 136 7.95 -15.25 12.47
C PRO A 136 6.82 -14.85 11.50
N VAL A 137 6.44 -13.57 11.50
CA VAL A 137 5.40 -13.04 10.59
C VAL A 137 5.93 -13.03 9.16
N TRP A 138 7.18 -12.56 8.96
CA TRP A 138 7.82 -12.57 7.64
C TRP A 138 8.06 -13.98 7.12
N GLU A 139 8.46 -14.91 7.99
CA GLU A 139 8.61 -16.32 7.64
C GLU A 139 7.31 -16.92 7.13
N GLU A 140 6.18 -16.70 7.82
CA GLU A 140 4.88 -17.23 7.40
C GLU A 140 4.36 -16.59 6.11
N LEU A 141 4.48 -15.26 5.96
CA LEU A 141 4.13 -14.57 4.73
C LEU A 141 4.99 -15.04 3.55
N ASN A 142 6.27 -15.28 3.79
CA ASN A 142 7.19 -15.82 2.79
C ASN A 142 6.84 -17.25 2.38
N ARG A 143 6.55 -18.13 3.36
CA ARG A 143 6.13 -19.52 3.11
C ARG A 143 4.88 -19.58 2.21
N ARG A 144 3.97 -18.63 2.40
CA ARG A 144 2.73 -18.50 1.59
C ARG A 144 2.95 -17.73 0.28
N LYS A 145 4.13 -17.16 0.06
CA LYS A 145 4.42 -16.24 -1.06
C LYS A 145 3.41 -15.09 -1.15
N ALA A 146 3.00 -14.62 0.02
CA ALA A 146 1.94 -13.63 0.17
C ALA A 146 2.29 -12.30 -0.50
N THR A 147 1.27 -11.59 -0.96
CA THR A 147 1.38 -10.19 -1.35
C THR A 147 0.98 -9.31 -0.15
N VAL A 148 1.86 -8.40 0.21
CA VAL A 148 1.70 -7.47 1.33
C VAL A 148 1.74 -6.04 0.81
N PHE A 149 0.77 -5.24 1.19
CA PHE A 149 0.71 -3.82 0.91
C PHE A 149 1.13 -3.04 2.17
N ALA A 150 2.19 -2.26 2.08
CA ALA A 150 2.67 -1.43 3.19
C ALA A 150 2.26 0.03 2.99
N HIS A 151 1.54 0.56 3.98
CA HIS A 151 0.98 1.91 3.95
C HIS A 151 1.42 2.73 5.17
N PRO A 152 1.78 4.02 5.03
CA PRO A 152 2.14 4.87 6.16
C PRO A 152 0.92 5.30 6.98
N ASP A 153 1.16 5.77 8.22
CA ASP A 153 0.10 6.31 9.07
C ASP A 153 -0.22 7.77 8.71
N ALA A 154 -1.24 7.97 7.91
CA ALA A 154 -1.70 9.31 7.49
C ALA A 154 -2.26 10.17 8.64
N TYR A 155 -2.60 9.57 9.78
CA TYR A 155 -3.16 10.27 10.95
C TYR A 155 -2.13 10.54 12.06
N ALA A 156 -0.88 10.15 11.85
CA ALA A 156 0.20 10.57 12.74
C ALA A 156 0.36 12.10 12.72
N PRO A 157 0.85 12.72 13.81
CA PRO A 157 1.16 14.15 13.81
C PRO A 157 2.10 14.51 12.66
N GLY A 158 1.79 15.58 11.96
CA GLY A 158 2.63 16.10 10.89
C GLY A 158 3.74 17.04 11.39
N SER A 159 4.65 17.39 10.51
CA SER A 159 5.77 18.30 10.79
C SER A 159 5.45 19.73 10.33
N PHE A 160 5.94 20.71 11.08
CA PHE A 160 5.86 22.12 10.72
C PHE A 160 4.44 22.67 10.49
N GLY A 161 3.45 22.17 11.23
CA GLY A 161 2.06 22.58 11.08
C GLY A 161 1.43 22.16 9.74
N ARG A 162 1.86 21.05 9.20
CA ARG A 162 1.30 20.43 7.99
C ARG A 162 0.84 19.00 8.30
N PRO A 163 -0.28 18.55 7.72
CA PRO A 163 -0.74 17.20 7.94
C PRO A 163 0.23 16.17 7.38
N SER A 164 0.37 15.05 8.07
CA SER A 164 1.30 13.98 7.74
C SER A 164 1.23 13.51 6.27
N PRO A 165 0.07 13.41 5.61
CA PRO A 165 -0.01 12.98 4.21
C PRO A 165 0.76 13.84 3.22
N LEU A 166 1.02 15.10 3.55
CA LEU A 166 1.75 15.98 2.62
C LEU A 166 3.24 15.62 2.53
N LEU A 167 3.87 15.25 3.67
CA LEU A 167 5.32 15.10 3.75
C LEU A 167 5.76 13.87 4.56
N ASP A 168 5.28 13.72 5.80
CA ASP A 168 5.85 12.79 6.77
C ASP A 168 5.64 11.34 6.38
N VAL A 169 4.50 10.98 5.78
CA VAL A 169 4.23 9.64 5.24
C VAL A 169 5.28 9.21 4.22
N ALA A 170 5.81 10.14 3.41
CA ALA A 170 6.83 9.83 2.43
C ALA A 170 8.17 9.46 3.08
N PHE A 171 8.51 10.11 4.19
CA PHE A 171 9.73 9.82 4.92
C PHE A 171 9.59 8.60 5.82
N GLU A 172 8.42 8.32 6.38
CA GLU A 172 8.14 7.09 7.13
C GLU A 172 8.33 5.86 6.22
N THR A 173 7.66 5.84 5.08
CA THR A 173 7.80 4.80 4.04
C THR A 173 9.28 4.56 3.70
N THR A 174 9.99 5.64 3.38
CA THR A 174 11.39 5.56 2.95
C THR A 174 12.29 5.01 4.04
N ARG A 175 12.21 5.54 5.27
CA ARG A 175 13.06 5.11 6.38
C ARG A 175 12.83 3.65 6.72
N THR A 176 11.57 3.23 6.82
CA THR A 176 11.26 1.85 7.19
C THR A 176 11.65 0.86 6.11
N ALA A 177 11.41 1.17 4.83
CA ALA A 177 11.84 0.31 3.74
C ALA A 177 13.37 0.14 3.69
N VAL A 178 14.14 1.22 3.91
CA VAL A 178 15.60 1.17 4.02
C VAL A 178 16.04 0.32 5.20
N ASP A 179 15.39 0.48 6.36
CA ASP A 179 15.75 -0.27 7.55
C ASP A 179 15.42 -1.77 7.42
N MET A 180 14.32 -2.15 6.76
CA MET A 180 14.01 -3.55 6.40
C MET A 180 15.11 -4.17 5.52
N VAL A 181 15.67 -3.40 4.58
CA VAL A 181 16.80 -3.85 3.75
C VAL A 181 18.03 -4.11 4.60
N TYR A 182 18.40 -3.18 5.51
CA TYR A 182 19.53 -3.36 6.43
C TYR A 182 19.30 -4.47 7.46
N ALA A 183 18.07 -4.63 7.95
CA ALA A 183 17.68 -5.73 8.83
C ALA A 183 17.76 -7.10 8.12
N GLY A 184 17.89 -7.13 6.80
CA GLY A 184 18.05 -8.36 6.01
C GLY A 184 16.75 -9.16 5.82
N VAL A 185 15.60 -8.52 5.99
CA VAL A 185 14.28 -9.16 5.85
C VAL A 185 14.15 -9.85 4.49
N PHE A 186 14.46 -9.15 3.39
CA PHE A 186 14.31 -9.69 2.03
C PHE A 186 15.38 -10.71 1.64
N ARG A 187 16.48 -10.80 2.40
CA ARG A 187 17.49 -11.85 2.23
C ARG A 187 17.00 -13.18 2.82
N ARG A 188 16.39 -13.11 4.01
CA ARG A 188 15.84 -14.30 4.68
C ARG A 188 14.52 -14.75 4.10
N HIS A 189 13.72 -13.80 3.63
CA HIS A 189 12.36 -14.00 3.14
C HIS A 189 12.19 -13.46 1.71
N PRO A 190 12.74 -14.13 0.67
CA PRO A 190 12.80 -13.59 -0.68
C PRO A 190 11.50 -13.75 -1.50
N ASP A 191 10.53 -14.54 -1.02
CA ASP A 191 9.40 -14.99 -1.84
C ASP A 191 8.13 -14.18 -1.64
N PHE A 192 7.92 -13.53 -0.48
CA PHE A 192 6.77 -12.63 -0.33
C PHE A 192 6.96 -11.37 -1.19
N LYS A 193 5.85 -10.76 -1.58
CA LYS A 193 5.84 -9.55 -2.40
C LYS A 193 5.44 -8.36 -1.54
N LEU A 194 6.24 -7.28 -1.57
CA LEU A 194 5.94 -6.06 -0.83
C LEU A 194 5.64 -4.93 -1.80
N ILE A 195 4.41 -4.42 -1.73
CA ILE A 195 3.98 -3.21 -2.43
C ILE A 195 4.17 -2.03 -1.48
N LEU A 196 4.94 -1.04 -1.91
CA LEU A 196 5.12 0.22 -1.18
C LEU A 196 4.15 1.27 -1.71
N ALA A 197 3.39 1.88 -0.81
CA ALA A 197 2.49 2.98 -1.14
C ALA A 197 3.25 4.20 -1.72
N HIS A 198 2.55 5.00 -2.53
CA HIS A 198 3.02 6.29 -3.07
C HIS A 198 4.34 6.18 -3.83
N CYS A 199 4.44 5.19 -4.72
CA CYS A 199 5.64 4.89 -5.51
C CYS A 199 6.90 4.67 -4.66
N GLY A 200 6.75 4.13 -3.43
CA GLY A 200 7.86 4.01 -2.49
C GLY A 200 8.34 5.36 -1.95
N ALA A 201 7.57 6.42 -2.18
CA ALA A 201 7.80 7.77 -1.66
C ALA A 201 9.16 8.37 -2.09
N ALA A 202 10.03 8.74 -1.15
CA ALA A 202 11.36 9.28 -1.47
C ALA A 202 12.41 8.17 -1.75
N LEU A 203 12.08 6.89 -1.53
CA LEU A 203 13.02 5.79 -1.69
C LEU A 203 13.63 5.70 -3.09
N PRO A 204 12.85 5.77 -4.19
CA PRO A 204 13.42 5.71 -5.54
C PRO A 204 14.42 6.83 -5.82
N ALA A 205 14.11 8.05 -5.42
CA ALA A 205 15.02 9.20 -5.59
C ALA A 205 16.33 9.06 -4.80
N LEU A 206 16.30 8.33 -3.67
CA LEU A 206 17.46 8.05 -2.83
C LEU A 206 18.19 6.77 -3.20
N SER A 207 17.62 5.91 -4.04
CA SER A 207 18.16 4.57 -4.34
C SER A 207 19.61 4.59 -4.81
N GLY A 208 19.96 5.48 -5.74
CA GLY A 208 21.35 5.65 -6.21
C GLY A 208 22.30 6.08 -5.09
N ARG A 209 21.87 6.96 -4.18
CA ARG A 209 22.63 7.36 -3.00
C ARG A 209 22.84 6.19 -2.03
N LEU A 210 21.82 5.40 -1.79
CA LEU A 210 21.89 4.21 -0.92
C LEU A 210 22.86 3.17 -1.47
N ILE A 211 22.79 2.89 -2.76
CA ILE A 211 23.71 1.95 -3.44
C ILE A 211 25.17 2.44 -3.35
N LEU A 212 25.39 3.74 -3.53
CA LEU A 212 26.73 4.34 -3.52
C LEU A 212 27.33 4.42 -2.12
N LEU A 213 26.55 4.83 -1.12
CA LEU A 213 27.04 5.19 0.21
C LEU A 213 26.68 4.16 1.29
N GLY A 214 25.63 3.36 1.09
CA GLY A 214 25.02 2.54 2.14
C GLY A 214 25.92 1.43 2.70
N THR A 215 26.99 1.07 2.00
CA THR A 215 27.94 0.05 2.46
C THR A 215 29.33 0.60 2.81
N GLN A 216 29.46 1.93 2.89
CA GLN A 216 30.70 2.58 3.25
C GLN A 216 31.08 2.30 4.72
N PRO A 217 32.37 2.30 5.09
CA PRO A 217 32.84 1.92 6.44
C PRO A 217 32.24 2.73 7.60
N TRP A 218 31.76 3.92 7.33
CA TRP A 218 31.12 4.79 8.34
C TRP A 218 29.62 4.54 8.52
N VAL A 219 29.02 3.64 7.69
CA VAL A 219 27.60 3.26 7.79
C VAL A 219 27.48 1.95 8.58
N PRO A 220 26.72 1.91 9.69
CA PRO A 220 26.45 0.66 10.39
C PRO A 220 25.76 -0.34 9.46
N ASN A 221 26.39 -1.49 9.27
CA ASN A 221 25.91 -2.55 8.38
C ASN A 221 26.16 -3.93 9.03
N PRO A 222 25.40 -4.27 10.08
CA PRO A 222 25.63 -5.49 10.87
C PRO A 222 25.44 -6.76 10.07
N ASN A 223 24.56 -6.75 9.08
CA ASN A 223 24.29 -7.88 8.19
C ASN A 223 25.25 -7.97 6.98
N ARG A 224 26.28 -7.09 6.92
CA ARG A 224 27.27 -7.06 5.86
C ARG A 224 26.66 -7.04 4.45
N LEU A 225 25.60 -6.25 4.31
CA LEU A 225 24.93 -6.03 3.02
C LEU A 225 25.94 -5.44 2.03
N THR A 226 26.06 -6.02 0.86
CA THR A 226 26.87 -5.46 -0.21
C THR A 226 26.09 -4.43 -1.04
N SER A 227 26.78 -3.59 -1.81
CA SER A 227 26.14 -2.61 -2.70
C SER A 227 25.28 -3.28 -3.76
N GLU A 228 25.71 -4.44 -4.30
CA GLU A 228 24.93 -5.19 -5.27
C GLU A 228 23.69 -5.83 -4.65
N GLU A 229 23.81 -6.43 -3.46
CA GLU A 229 22.63 -6.94 -2.72
C GLU A 229 21.64 -5.82 -2.37
N MET A 230 22.11 -4.64 -1.98
CA MET A 230 21.24 -3.49 -1.76
C MET A 230 20.45 -3.13 -3.02
N LYS A 231 21.14 -3.04 -4.15
CA LYS A 231 20.54 -2.79 -5.45
C LYS A 231 19.50 -3.86 -5.81
N ASP A 232 19.84 -5.14 -5.61
CA ASP A 232 18.94 -6.26 -5.92
C ASP A 232 17.70 -6.29 -5.02
N GLN A 233 17.85 -5.94 -3.73
CA GLN A 233 16.70 -5.87 -2.83
C GLN A 233 15.80 -4.68 -3.15
N LEU A 234 16.36 -3.51 -3.47
CA LEU A 234 15.58 -2.33 -3.88
C LEU A 234 14.76 -2.61 -5.15
N ARG A 235 15.29 -3.41 -6.08
CA ARG A 235 14.57 -3.80 -7.32
C ARG A 235 13.38 -4.71 -7.10
N LYS A 236 13.31 -5.42 -5.98
CA LYS A 236 12.23 -6.38 -5.68
C LYS A 236 10.94 -5.71 -5.18
N PHE A 237 11.01 -4.47 -4.73
CA PHE A 237 9.81 -3.76 -4.32
C PHE A 237 8.86 -3.55 -5.49
N TYR A 238 7.57 -3.74 -5.20
CA TYR A 238 6.50 -3.23 -6.05
C TYR A 238 6.15 -1.82 -5.58
N LEU A 239 5.87 -0.93 -6.51
CA LEU A 239 5.56 0.47 -6.25
C LEU A 239 4.22 0.80 -6.86
N ASP A 240 3.31 1.39 -6.11
CA ASP A 240 2.05 1.85 -6.68
C ASP A 240 2.17 3.23 -7.34
N THR A 241 1.12 3.70 -7.99
CA THR A 241 1.08 5.02 -8.63
C THR A 241 0.24 6.03 -7.86
N ALA A 242 -0.17 5.71 -6.62
CA ALA A 242 -1.06 6.57 -5.86
C ALA A 242 -0.44 7.95 -5.62
N MET A 243 -1.12 9.00 -6.08
CA MET A 243 -0.70 10.41 -6.00
C MET A 243 0.70 10.71 -6.57
N THR A 244 1.24 9.83 -7.42
CA THR A 244 2.62 9.88 -7.92
C THR A 244 2.77 9.57 -9.41
N GLY A 245 1.69 9.69 -10.18
CA GLY A 245 1.69 9.42 -11.63
C GLY A 245 2.53 10.40 -12.48
N SER A 246 3.09 11.44 -11.88
CA SER A 246 3.91 12.42 -12.59
C SER A 246 5.34 11.93 -12.84
N ALA A 247 6.02 12.54 -13.82
CA ALA A 247 7.41 12.26 -14.16
C ALA A 247 8.38 12.43 -12.97
N HIS A 248 8.08 13.34 -12.05
CA HIS A 248 8.95 13.61 -10.89
C HIS A 248 9.12 12.41 -9.95
N THR A 249 8.13 11.56 -9.86
CA THR A 249 8.13 10.40 -8.97
C THR A 249 8.23 9.08 -9.75
N LEU A 250 7.51 8.96 -10.86
CA LEU A 250 7.45 7.74 -11.63
C LEU A 250 8.79 7.41 -12.33
N ALA A 251 9.52 8.42 -12.84
CA ALA A 251 10.81 8.17 -13.49
C ALA A 251 11.86 7.58 -12.52
N PRO A 252 12.08 8.11 -11.30
CA PRO A 252 12.91 7.45 -10.30
C PRO A 252 12.43 6.03 -9.93
N GLY A 253 11.10 5.81 -9.80
CA GLY A 253 10.51 4.50 -9.53
C GLY A 253 10.90 3.47 -10.59
N LEU A 254 10.72 3.82 -11.86
CA LEU A 254 11.12 2.99 -13.01
C LEU A 254 12.63 2.74 -13.08
N ALA A 255 13.45 3.72 -12.68
CA ALA A 255 14.90 3.57 -12.63
C ALA A 255 15.35 2.65 -11.48
N MET A 256 14.66 2.65 -10.35
CA MET A 256 14.97 1.78 -9.21
C MET A 256 14.51 0.34 -9.46
N THR A 257 13.32 0.15 -10.02
CA THR A 257 12.71 -1.17 -10.26
C THR A 257 12.61 -1.46 -11.77
N SER A 258 11.42 -1.73 -12.28
CA SER A 258 11.09 -1.85 -13.70
C SER A 258 9.59 -1.65 -13.88
N CYS A 259 9.11 -1.49 -15.12
CA CYS A 259 7.68 -1.36 -15.42
C CYS A 259 6.86 -2.53 -14.85
N ASP A 260 7.43 -3.73 -14.81
CA ASP A 260 6.79 -4.93 -14.23
C ASP A 260 6.51 -4.84 -12.72
N HIS A 261 7.22 -3.96 -12.02
CA HIS A 261 7.10 -3.74 -10.59
C HIS A 261 6.32 -2.47 -10.24
N ILE A 262 5.81 -1.74 -11.23
CA ILE A 262 4.87 -0.64 -10.99
C ILE A 262 3.45 -1.19 -11.12
N VAL A 263 2.60 -0.89 -10.15
CA VAL A 263 1.17 -1.27 -10.12
C VAL A 263 0.30 -0.03 -9.98
N TYR A 264 -0.90 -0.06 -10.51
CA TYR A 264 -1.80 1.08 -10.36
C TYR A 264 -2.36 1.16 -8.93
N GLY A 265 -2.37 2.36 -8.37
CA GLY A 265 -2.99 2.72 -7.09
C GLY A 265 -3.62 4.10 -7.17
N SER A 266 -4.80 4.28 -6.59
CA SER A 266 -5.54 5.54 -6.60
C SER A 266 -5.44 6.34 -5.31
N ASP A 267 -5.22 5.70 -4.18
CA ASP A 267 -5.38 6.24 -2.82
C ASP A 267 -6.82 6.75 -2.54
N CYS A 268 -7.81 6.17 -3.22
CA CYS A 268 -9.23 6.52 -3.00
C CYS A 268 -9.76 5.95 -1.69
N GLY A 269 -10.77 6.62 -1.11
CA GLY A 269 -11.42 6.21 0.14
C GLY A 269 -10.83 6.87 1.38
N VAL A 270 -9.81 7.71 1.23
CA VAL A 270 -9.24 8.53 2.32
C VAL A 270 -9.59 10.02 2.14
N PRO A 271 -9.61 10.79 3.23
CA PRO A 271 -10.04 12.19 3.19
C PRO A 271 -9.19 13.12 2.32
N CYS A 272 -7.92 12.81 2.11
CA CYS A 272 -7.00 13.65 1.32
C CYS A 272 -7.10 13.41 -0.19
N THR A 273 -7.76 12.34 -0.64
CA THR A 273 -7.93 12.04 -2.05
C THR A 273 -9.28 12.52 -2.53
N LEU A 274 -9.29 13.67 -3.19
CA LEU A 274 -10.47 14.21 -3.88
C LEU A 274 -10.52 13.67 -5.32
N ASP A 275 -11.74 13.56 -5.90
CA ASP A 275 -11.92 13.12 -7.28
C ASP A 275 -11.05 13.90 -8.27
N ALA A 276 -10.95 15.22 -8.11
CA ALA A 276 -10.11 16.06 -8.95
C ALA A 276 -8.62 15.71 -8.85
N THR A 277 -8.14 15.37 -7.64
CA THR A 277 -6.75 14.96 -7.40
C THR A 277 -6.48 13.58 -7.99
N ALA A 278 -7.42 12.64 -7.82
CA ALA A 278 -7.35 11.31 -8.41
C ALA A 278 -7.33 11.37 -9.95
N MET A 279 -8.19 12.19 -10.54
CA MET A 279 -8.22 12.41 -11.99
C MET A 279 -6.93 13.03 -12.52
N ALA A 280 -6.39 14.05 -11.84
CA ALA A 280 -5.12 14.67 -12.22
C ALA A 280 -3.95 13.67 -12.15
N ASN A 281 -3.95 12.76 -11.17
CA ASN A 281 -2.96 11.69 -11.06
C ASN A 281 -3.07 10.69 -12.23
N ILE A 282 -4.28 10.29 -12.60
CA ILE A 282 -4.54 9.44 -13.78
C ILE A 282 -4.05 10.12 -15.05
N GLU A 283 -4.39 11.39 -15.26
CA GLU A 283 -3.96 12.15 -16.43
C GLU A 283 -2.44 12.28 -16.51
N ALA A 284 -1.78 12.51 -15.39
CA ALA A 284 -0.32 12.58 -15.33
C ALA A 284 0.33 11.24 -15.72
N LEU A 285 -0.22 10.11 -15.26
CA LEU A 285 0.25 8.78 -15.62
C LEU A 285 0.03 8.49 -17.11
N LEU A 286 -1.18 8.75 -17.64
CA LEU A 286 -1.53 8.51 -19.05
C LEU A 286 -0.69 9.34 -20.02
N ASN A 287 -0.23 10.52 -19.60
CA ASN A 287 0.56 11.45 -20.41
C ASN A 287 2.06 11.36 -20.11
N PHE A 288 2.51 10.40 -19.30
CA PHE A 288 3.93 10.28 -18.97
C PHE A 288 4.74 9.83 -20.20
N SER A 289 5.55 10.73 -20.74
CA SER A 289 6.33 10.51 -21.96
C SER A 289 7.47 9.48 -21.84
N GLY A 290 7.81 9.06 -20.62
CA GLY A 290 8.81 8.03 -20.34
C GLY A 290 8.32 6.59 -20.54
N LEU A 291 7.03 6.39 -20.82
CA LEU A 291 6.40 5.09 -21.05
C LEU A 291 5.62 5.06 -22.36
N THR A 292 5.60 3.92 -23.02
CA THR A 292 4.67 3.67 -24.13
C THR A 292 3.26 3.45 -23.57
N ARG A 293 2.26 3.58 -24.43
CA ARG A 293 0.88 3.27 -24.06
C ARG A 293 0.72 1.82 -23.56
N GLU A 294 1.44 0.89 -24.17
CA GLU A 294 1.46 -0.51 -23.77
C GLU A 294 2.00 -0.70 -22.35
N HIS A 295 3.09 -0.01 -22.00
CA HIS A 295 3.65 -0.03 -20.64
C HIS A 295 2.66 0.57 -19.62
N ILE A 296 1.92 1.63 -19.99
CA ILE A 296 0.93 2.25 -19.13
C ILE A 296 -0.25 1.28 -18.88
N GLU A 297 -0.73 0.60 -19.90
CA GLU A 297 -1.75 -0.45 -19.77
C GLU A 297 -1.23 -1.64 -18.94
N GLN A 298 0.03 -2.01 -19.11
CA GLN A 298 0.68 -3.05 -18.31
C GLN A 298 0.68 -2.69 -16.81
N ILE A 299 0.97 -1.45 -16.45
CA ILE A 299 0.92 -0.95 -15.05
C ILE A 299 -0.49 -1.18 -14.47
N GLY A 300 -1.53 -0.88 -15.25
CA GLY A 300 -2.91 -1.10 -14.83
C GLY A 300 -3.29 -2.55 -14.55
N HIS A 301 -2.54 -3.51 -15.12
CA HIS A 301 -2.83 -4.94 -15.03
C HIS A 301 -1.76 -5.76 -14.30
N ASN A 302 -0.63 -5.17 -13.92
CA ASN A 302 0.46 -5.88 -13.23
C ASN A 302 0.01 -6.56 -11.93
N ALA A 303 -0.97 -5.99 -11.24
CA ALA A 303 -1.54 -6.54 -10.03
C ALA A 303 -2.15 -7.95 -10.21
N LEU A 304 -2.60 -8.32 -11.41
CA LEU A 304 -3.13 -9.67 -11.68
C LEU A 304 -2.11 -10.78 -11.44
N ARG A 305 -0.81 -10.47 -11.54
CA ARG A 305 0.27 -11.43 -11.23
C ARG A 305 0.52 -11.55 -9.72
N LEU A 306 0.14 -10.54 -8.96
CA LEU A 306 0.29 -10.50 -7.51
C LEU A 306 -0.89 -11.15 -6.79
N PHE A 307 -2.06 -11.16 -7.42
CA PHE A 307 -3.32 -11.63 -6.86
C PHE A 307 -3.99 -12.64 -7.82
N PRO A 308 -3.54 -13.92 -7.82
CA PRO A 308 -4.04 -14.94 -8.75
C PRO A 308 -5.55 -15.18 -8.64
N ASP A 309 -6.11 -15.13 -7.43
CA ASP A 309 -7.54 -15.35 -7.19
C ASP A 309 -8.39 -14.20 -7.74
N VAL A 310 -7.86 -12.98 -7.71
CA VAL A 310 -8.47 -11.81 -8.38
C VAL A 310 -8.57 -12.05 -9.87
N ALA A 311 -7.49 -12.53 -10.50
CA ALA A 311 -7.50 -12.84 -11.93
C ALA A 311 -8.57 -13.88 -12.31
N GLN A 312 -8.77 -14.90 -11.48
CA GLN A 312 -9.81 -15.92 -11.67
C GLN A 312 -11.22 -15.32 -11.54
N ARG A 313 -11.46 -14.49 -10.51
CA ARG A 313 -12.78 -13.86 -10.29
C ARG A 313 -13.18 -12.90 -11.41
N ILE A 314 -12.24 -12.14 -11.97
CA ILE A 314 -12.50 -11.25 -13.09
C ILE A 314 -12.83 -12.05 -14.36
N ASN A 315 -12.05 -13.08 -14.67
CA ASN A 315 -12.24 -13.91 -15.85
C ASN A 315 -13.53 -14.76 -15.77
N GLY A 316 -13.89 -15.25 -14.58
CA GLY A 316 -15.11 -16.02 -14.36
C GLY A 316 -16.40 -15.20 -14.41
N ALA A 317 -16.32 -13.87 -14.27
CA ALA A 317 -17.45 -12.96 -14.41
C ALA A 317 -17.75 -12.57 -15.88
N VAL A 318 -16.84 -12.88 -16.80
CA VAL A 318 -16.95 -12.58 -18.25
C VAL A 318 -17.48 -13.80 -19.03
N ALA A 319 -17.55 -14.97 -18.42
CA ALA A 319 -18.10 -16.20 -18.97
C ALA A 319 -19.58 -16.38 -18.60
#